data_00396dc961f71d07dac5474cbcadccc6
#
_entry.id   00396dc961f71d07dac5474cbcadccc6
#
_cell.length_a   1.000
_cell.length_b   1.000
_cell.length_c   1.000
_cell.angle_alpha   90.00
_cell.angle_beta   90.00
_cell.angle_gamma   90.00
#
_symmetry.space_group_name_H-M   'P 1'
#
loop_
_entity.id
_entity.type
_entity.pdbx_description
1 polymer ?
#
loop_
_entity_poly.entity_id
_entity_poly.type
_entity_poly.pdbx_seq_one_letter_code
_entity_poly.pdbx_strand_id
1 'polypeptide(L)'
;MAMGRAMDDVIISAATGTSFTGETGSTSTVLPSAQKITEGSTAGLTIAKLRTAKQTFDLNSVDPSIPRFIIVSPRQINDLLGTTEVTSSDFNTVKALANGEINSFLGFNFIVSNRLSIASSKRLCIAFAQDGITLAVGKDVQARIDERADKSYATQVYYCMSIGATRMEEEKIVSIEAHEA
;
A
#
# COMPACT_ATOMS: atom_id res chain seq x y z
N MET A 1 15.17 7.70 -9.05
CA MET A 1 13.93 6.95 -9.30
C MET A 1 14.00 5.47 -8.93
N ALA A 2 15.05 4.70 -9.27
CA ALA A 2 15.12 3.27 -8.93
C ALA A 2 15.09 3.00 -7.41
N MET A 3 15.82 3.76 -6.63
CA MET A 3 15.89 3.62 -5.17
C MET A 3 14.53 3.93 -4.48
N GLY A 4 13.83 4.98 -4.92
CA GLY A 4 12.48 5.26 -4.39
C GLY A 4 11.50 4.12 -4.65
N ARG A 5 11.54 3.53 -5.85
CA ARG A 5 10.72 2.34 -6.16
C ARG A 5 11.08 1.14 -5.29
N ALA A 6 12.35 0.96 -4.96
CA ALA A 6 12.77 -0.11 -4.05
C ALA A 6 12.25 0.12 -2.62
N MET A 7 12.19 1.39 -2.16
CA MET A 7 11.56 1.74 -0.88
C MET A 7 10.07 1.38 -0.87
N ASP A 8 9.35 1.75 -1.93
CA ASP A 8 7.92 1.43 -2.07
C ASP A 8 7.68 -0.09 -2.02
N ASP A 9 8.52 -0.89 -2.71
CA ASP A 9 8.40 -2.34 -2.71
C ASP A 9 8.62 -2.94 -1.33
N VAL A 10 9.59 -2.42 -0.56
CA VAL A 10 9.87 -2.88 0.81
C VAL A 10 8.68 -2.57 1.72
N ILE A 11 8.09 -1.37 1.62
CA ILE A 11 6.93 -0.97 2.42
C ILE A 11 5.70 -1.83 2.06
N ILE A 12 5.41 -1.99 0.77
CA ILE A 12 4.28 -2.81 0.28
C ILE A 12 4.43 -4.26 0.73
N SER A 13 5.64 -4.82 0.63
CA SER A 13 5.92 -6.19 1.05
C SER A 13 5.78 -6.37 2.57
N ALA A 14 6.20 -5.39 3.35
CA ALA A 14 6.09 -5.41 4.81
C ALA A 14 4.62 -5.36 5.28
N ALA A 15 3.76 -4.63 4.56
CA ALA A 15 2.35 -4.49 4.91
C ALA A 15 1.62 -5.84 4.93
N THR A 16 1.88 -6.72 3.98
CA THR A 16 1.16 -8.00 3.80
C THR A 16 2.01 -9.22 4.11
N GLY A 17 3.32 -9.06 4.22
CA GLY A 17 4.28 -10.11 4.52
C GLY A 17 4.18 -10.62 5.97
N THR A 18 5.10 -11.48 6.34
CA THR A 18 5.28 -11.96 7.71
C THR A 18 6.10 -10.95 8.50
N SER A 19 5.59 -10.50 9.64
CA SER A 19 6.37 -9.75 10.62
C SER A 19 6.92 -10.68 11.69
N PHE A 20 8.02 -10.28 12.30
CA PHE A 20 8.68 -11.06 13.35
C PHE A 20 8.60 -10.28 14.65
N THR A 21 8.11 -10.95 15.71
CA THR A 21 7.92 -10.38 17.04
C THR A 21 8.74 -11.11 18.08
N GLY A 22 8.78 -10.57 19.30
CA GLY A 22 9.56 -11.10 20.41
C GLY A 22 10.96 -10.51 20.47
N GLU A 23 11.62 -10.66 21.63
CA GLU A 23 12.95 -10.11 21.91
C GLU A 23 14.01 -10.56 20.90
N THR A 24 13.92 -11.81 20.45
CA THR A 24 14.86 -12.42 19.49
C THR A 24 14.36 -12.38 18.05
N GLY A 25 13.15 -11.82 17.78
CA GLY A 25 12.54 -11.84 16.45
C GLY A 25 12.24 -13.25 15.93
N SER A 26 12.00 -14.21 16.82
CA SER A 26 11.79 -15.63 16.45
C SER A 26 10.33 -15.99 16.21
N THR A 27 9.39 -15.17 16.67
CA THR A 27 7.96 -15.42 16.50
C THR A 27 7.45 -14.77 15.21
N SER A 28 7.07 -15.60 14.24
CA SER A 28 6.51 -15.13 12.98
C SER A 28 5.02 -14.83 13.12
N THR A 29 4.59 -13.65 12.69
CA THR A 29 3.19 -13.22 12.70
C THR A 29 2.76 -12.85 11.30
N VAL A 30 1.75 -13.55 10.78
CA VAL A 30 1.13 -13.26 9.48
C VAL A 30 -0.07 -12.35 9.66
N LEU A 31 -0.45 -11.61 8.61
CA LEU A 31 -1.65 -10.77 8.66
C LEU A 31 -2.89 -11.66 8.90
N PRO A 32 -3.68 -11.43 9.99
CA PRO A 32 -4.85 -12.23 10.32
C PRO A 32 -5.89 -12.24 9.18
N SER A 33 -6.68 -13.31 9.09
CA SER A 33 -7.75 -13.42 8.08
C SER A 33 -8.83 -12.36 8.26
N ALA A 34 -9.07 -11.90 9.50
CA ALA A 34 -9.99 -10.81 9.80
C ALA A 34 -9.59 -9.47 9.16
N GLN A 35 -8.30 -9.29 8.85
CA GLN A 35 -7.76 -8.11 8.18
C GLN A 35 -7.68 -8.28 6.64
N LYS A 36 -8.26 -9.35 6.10
CA LYS A 36 -8.25 -9.64 4.66
C LYS A 36 -9.67 -9.59 4.11
N ILE A 37 -9.91 -8.66 3.19
CA ILE A 37 -11.19 -8.53 2.50
C ILE A 37 -11.08 -9.25 1.16
N THR A 38 -11.75 -10.41 1.05
CA THR A 38 -11.71 -11.29 -0.13
C THR A 38 -13.06 -11.34 -0.86
N GLU A 39 -14.05 -10.55 -0.40
CA GLU A 39 -15.41 -10.56 -0.92
C GLU A 39 -15.47 -10.20 -2.41
N GLY A 40 -16.33 -10.91 -3.14
CA GLY A 40 -16.59 -10.66 -4.57
C GLY A 40 -15.37 -10.99 -5.43
N SER A 41 -15.04 -12.28 -5.55
CA SER A 41 -13.85 -12.78 -6.25
C SER A 41 -13.70 -12.31 -7.71
N THR A 42 -14.77 -11.84 -8.35
CA THR A 42 -14.79 -11.34 -9.73
C THR A 42 -14.99 -9.82 -9.83
N ALA A 43 -15.18 -9.13 -8.69
CA ALA A 43 -15.39 -7.69 -8.67
C ALA A 43 -14.06 -6.95 -8.42
N GLY A 44 -13.85 -5.85 -9.15
CA GLY A 44 -12.77 -4.90 -8.90
C GLY A 44 -12.86 -4.25 -7.51
N LEU A 45 -12.26 -3.09 -7.34
CA LEU A 45 -12.41 -2.32 -6.11
C LEU A 45 -13.79 -1.64 -6.09
N THR A 46 -14.62 -1.97 -5.09
CA THR A 46 -15.98 -1.42 -4.93
C THR A 46 -16.07 -0.58 -3.65
N ILE A 47 -17.07 0.30 -3.60
CA ILE A 47 -17.38 1.10 -2.41
C ILE A 47 -17.72 0.19 -1.21
N ALA A 48 -18.39 -0.95 -1.45
CA ALA A 48 -18.68 -1.92 -0.40
C ALA A 48 -17.40 -2.43 0.28
N LYS A 49 -16.37 -2.80 -0.49
CA LYS A 49 -15.07 -3.23 0.05
C LYS A 49 -14.39 -2.12 0.88
N LEU A 50 -14.47 -0.87 0.43
CA LEU A 50 -13.93 0.27 1.19
C LEU A 50 -14.69 0.52 2.49
N ARG A 51 -16.03 0.36 2.48
CA ARG A 51 -16.85 0.44 3.70
C ARG A 51 -16.51 -0.65 4.69
N THR A 52 -16.34 -1.90 4.21
CA THR A 52 -15.90 -3.03 5.05
C THR A 52 -14.51 -2.77 5.63
N ALA A 53 -13.56 -2.23 4.84
CA ALA A 53 -12.25 -1.86 5.34
C ALA A 53 -12.34 -0.80 6.46
N LYS A 54 -13.14 0.25 6.25
CA LYS A 54 -13.36 1.27 7.29
C LYS A 54 -13.97 0.65 8.54
N GLN A 55 -14.98 -0.19 8.40
CA GLN A 55 -15.61 -0.89 9.51
C GLN A 55 -14.60 -1.75 10.28
N THR A 56 -13.69 -2.44 9.60
CA THR A 56 -12.63 -3.24 10.23
C THR A 56 -11.71 -2.38 11.10
N PHE A 57 -11.27 -1.20 10.61
CA PHE A 57 -10.48 -0.27 11.42
C PHE A 57 -11.25 0.22 12.66
N ASP A 58 -12.53 0.55 12.48
CA ASP A 58 -13.36 1.07 13.56
C ASP A 58 -13.67 -0.02 14.62
N LEU A 59 -13.87 -1.28 14.20
CA LEU A 59 -14.02 -2.44 15.11
C LEU A 59 -12.75 -2.73 15.91
N ASN A 60 -11.60 -2.51 15.31
CA ASN A 60 -10.29 -2.66 15.97
C ASN A 60 -9.91 -1.45 16.83
N SER A 61 -10.84 -0.50 17.01
CA SER A 61 -10.61 0.70 17.83
C SER A 61 -9.42 1.55 17.37
N VAL A 62 -9.09 1.51 16.06
CA VAL A 62 -8.06 2.38 15.50
C VAL A 62 -8.55 3.83 15.53
N ASP A 63 -7.79 4.70 16.21
CA ASP A 63 -8.17 6.10 16.42
C ASP A 63 -8.51 6.77 15.07
N PRO A 64 -9.72 7.33 14.92
CA PRO A 64 -10.13 8.01 13.69
C PRO A 64 -9.36 9.32 13.43
N SER A 65 -8.66 9.87 14.42
CA SER A 65 -7.81 11.06 14.24
C SER A 65 -6.53 10.76 13.45
N ILE A 66 -6.09 9.48 13.41
CA ILE A 66 -4.91 9.06 12.67
C ILE A 66 -5.23 9.02 11.18
N PRO A 67 -4.44 9.67 10.32
CA PRO A 67 -4.63 9.61 8.88
C PRO A 67 -4.58 8.17 8.36
N ARG A 68 -5.58 7.79 7.57
CA ARG A 68 -5.67 6.47 6.93
C ARG A 68 -5.36 6.61 5.46
N PHE A 69 -4.55 5.71 4.95
CA PHE A 69 -4.12 5.68 3.55
C PHE A 69 -4.56 4.38 2.90
N ILE A 70 -4.77 4.43 1.61
CA ILE A 70 -4.99 3.24 0.80
C ILE A 70 -4.14 3.29 -0.47
N ILE A 71 -3.39 2.21 -0.72
CA ILE A 71 -2.61 2.05 -1.94
C ILE A 71 -3.44 1.27 -2.95
N VAL A 72 -3.64 1.84 -4.12
CA VAL A 72 -4.45 1.27 -5.20
C VAL A 72 -3.73 1.42 -6.54
N SER A 73 -4.08 0.61 -7.54
CA SER A 73 -3.61 0.82 -8.91
C SER A 73 -4.56 1.74 -9.68
N PRO A 74 -4.12 2.32 -10.81
CA PRO A 74 -4.98 3.15 -11.66
C PRO A 74 -6.24 2.42 -12.13
N ARG A 75 -6.18 1.10 -12.30
CA ARG A 75 -7.33 0.30 -12.72
C ARG A 75 -8.42 0.28 -11.64
N GLN A 76 -8.06 0.08 -10.37
CA GLN A 76 -9.03 0.11 -9.27
C GLN A 76 -9.68 1.48 -9.10
N ILE A 77 -8.95 2.56 -9.40
CA ILE A 77 -9.56 3.90 -9.45
C ILE A 77 -10.61 3.98 -10.55
N ASN A 78 -10.28 3.46 -11.73
CA ASN A 78 -11.23 3.42 -12.85
C ASN A 78 -12.47 2.56 -12.51
N ASP A 79 -12.29 1.43 -11.82
CA ASP A 79 -13.39 0.59 -11.35
C ASP A 79 -14.30 1.35 -10.37
N LEU A 80 -13.72 2.12 -9.44
CA LEU A 80 -14.47 2.97 -8.51
C LEU A 80 -15.25 4.06 -9.25
N LEU A 81 -14.64 4.70 -10.25
CA LEU A 81 -15.30 5.73 -11.07
C LEU A 81 -16.45 5.15 -11.89
N GLY A 82 -16.38 3.88 -12.26
CA GLY A 82 -17.44 3.18 -13.02
C GLY A 82 -18.62 2.72 -12.16
N THR A 83 -18.55 2.81 -10.82
CA THR A 83 -19.67 2.42 -9.95
C THR A 83 -20.81 3.45 -10.00
N THR A 84 -22.06 2.95 -10.02
CA THR A 84 -23.26 3.79 -10.16
C THR A 84 -23.43 4.76 -8.98
N GLU A 85 -23.00 4.34 -7.78
CA GLU A 85 -23.04 5.19 -6.57
C GLU A 85 -22.11 6.42 -6.70
N VAL A 86 -21.04 6.30 -7.47
CA VAL A 86 -20.10 7.39 -7.72
C VAL A 86 -20.60 8.32 -8.84
N THR A 87 -21.33 7.80 -9.81
CA THR A 87 -21.88 8.57 -10.94
C THR A 87 -23.17 9.31 -10.60
N SER A 88 -23.82 9.00 -9.46
CA SER A 88 -25.01 9.68 -8.99
C SER A 88 -24.71 11.13 -8.59
N SER A 89 -25.48 12.08 -9.11
CA SER A 89 -25.30 13.52 -8.86
C SER A 89 -25.55 13.98 -7.42
N ASP A 90 -26.12 13.10 -6.58
CA ASP A 90 -26.40 13.38 -5.17
C ASP A 90 -25.16 13.30 -4.28
N PHE A 91 -24.06 12.76 -4.78
CA PHE A 91 -22.80 12.70 -4.06
C PHE A 91 -21.87 13.86 -4.44
N ASN A 92 -21.94 14.97 -3.71
CA ASN A 92 -21.06 16.13 -3.90
C ASN A 92 -19.55 15.81 -3.78
N THR A 93 -19.21 14.74 -3.09
CA THR A 93 -17.83 14.21 -2.98
C THR A 93 -17.33 13.59 -4.29
N VAL A 94 -18.24 13.21 -5.16
CA VAL A 94 -18.00 12.58 -6.46
C VAL A 94 -17.47 13.57 -7.50
N LYS A 95 -17.74 14.88 -7.35
CA LYS A 95 -17.18 15.89 -8.26
C LYS A 95 -15.65 15.98 -8.17
N ALA A 96 -15.06 15.70 -7.02
CA ALA A 96 -13.61 15.59 -6.90
C ALA A 96 -13.07 14.35 -7.64
N LEU A 97 -13.86 13.27 -7.69
CA LEU A 97 -13.55 12.07 -8.47
C LEU A 97 -13.63 12.33 -9.99
N ALA A 98 -14.58 13.15 -10.45
CA ALA A 98 -14.76 13.49 -11.87
C ALA A 98 -13.58 14.28 -12.44
N ASN A 99 -12.78 14.94 -11.60
CA ASN A 99 -11.57 15.65 -12.02
C ASN A 99 -10.32 14.74 -12.08
N GLY A 100 -10.47 13.43 -11.88
CA GLY A 100 -9.37 12.46 -11.98
C GLY A 100 -8.40 12.41 -10.81
N GLU A 101 -8.60 13.25 -9.78
CA GLU A 101 -7.78 13.27 -8.56
C GLU A 101 -8.63 12.89 -7.35
N ILE A 102 -8.60 11.60 -6.99
CA ILE A 102 -9.15 11.16 -5.70
C ILE A 102 -8.09 11.41 -4.64
N ASN A 103 -8.18 12.51 -3.93
CA ASN A 103 -7.30 12.77 -2.81
C ASN A 103 -7.79 12.06 -1.54
N SER A 104 -9.10 12.06 -1.26
CA SER A 104 -9.67 11.36 -0.10
C SER A 104 -11.11 10.91 -0.36
N PHE A 105 -11.45 9.70 0.09
CA PHE A 105 -12.81 9.16 0.05
C PHE A 105 -13.03 8.19 1.23
N LEU A 106 -14.18 8.29 1.89
CA LEU A 106 -14.53 7.50 3.10
C LEU A 106 -13.50 7.59 4.24
N GLY A 107 -12.72 8.68 4.29
CA GLY A 107 -11.68 8.85 5.30
C GLY A 107 -10.33 8.22 4.95
N PHE A 108 -10.17 7.67 3.74
CA PHE A 108 -8.90 7.19 3.22
C PHE A 108 -8.28 8.20 2.27
N ASN A 109 -6.98 8.44 2.40
CA ASN A 109 -6.16 9.15 1.42
C ASN A 109 -5.63 8.15 0.39
N PHE A 110 -5.87 8.40 -0.89
CA PHE A 110 -5.51 7.49 -1.96
C PHE A 110 -4.07 7.71 -2.44
N ILE A 111 -3.31 6.62 -2.50
CA ILE A 111 -1.95 6.58 -3.07
C ILE A 111 -1.99 5.66 -4.28
N VAL A 112 -1.65 6.19 -5.45
CA VAL A 112 -1.67 5.42 -6.69
C VAL A 112 -0.31 4.78 -6.92
N SER A 113 -0.27 3.44 -7.01
CA SER A 113 0.94 2.69 -7.29
C SER A 113 0.66 1.44 -8.11
N ASN A 114 1.46 1.22 -9.16
CA ASN A 114 1.42 -0.01 -9.96
C ASN A 114 2.28 -1.15 -9.38
N ARG A 115 2.88 -0.94 -8.20
CA ARG A 115 3.81 -1.91 -7.60
C ARG A 115 3.13 -2.94 -6.69
N LEU A 116 1.80 -2.85 -6.56
CA LEU A 116 1.01 -3.82 -5.81
C LEU A 116 1.10 -5.21 -6.44
N SER A 117 1.23 -6.25 -5.62
CA SER A 117 1.30 -7.63 -6.07
C SER A 117 -0.01 -8.07 -6.73
N ILE A 118 0.12 -8.90 -7.76
CA ILE A 118 -0.99 -9.58 -8.44
C ILE A 118 -0.84 -11.07 -8.19
N ALA A 119 -1.88 -11.71 -7.73
CA ALA A 119 -1.96 -13.16 -7.60
C ALA A 119 -3.32 -13.65 -8.10
N SER A 120 -3.32 -14.63 -9.03
CA SER A 120 -4.55 -15.24 -9.57
C SER A 120 -5.56 -14.20 -10.09
N SER A 121 -5.11 -13.25 -10.91
CA SER A 121 -5.92 -12.16 -11.47
C SER A 121 -6.55 -11.25 -10.40
N LYS A 122 -5.97 -11.19 -9.21
CA LYS A 122 -6.38 -10.30 -8.13
C LYS A 122 -5.20 -9.40 -7.75
N ARG A 123 -5.45 -8.11 -7.68
CA ARG A 123 -4.49 -7.15 -7.14
C ARG A 123 -4.79 -6.92 -5.67
N LEU A 124 -3.74 -6.93 -4.88
CA LEU A 124 -3.83 -6.75 -3.45
C LEU A 124 -3.67 -5.26 -3.12
N CYS A 125 -4.79 -4.57 -2.90
CA CYS A 125 -4.81 -3.21 -2.39
C CYS A 125 -4.58 -3.23 -0.88
N ILE A 126 -3.89 -2.21 -0.35
CA ILE A 126 -3.50 -2.16 1.06
C ILE A 126 -4.02 -0.86 1.66
N ALA A 127 -4.90 -0.97 2.66
CA ALA A 127 -5.30 0.14 3.50
C ALA A 127 -4.54 0.07 4.83
N PHE A 128 -4.03 1.19 5.31
CA PHE A 128 -3.27 1.27 6.55
C PHE A 128 -3.42 2.61 7.26
N ALA A 129 -3.27 2.61 8.58
CA ALA A 129 -3.13 3.82 9.36
C ALA A 129 -1.65 4.28 9.32
N GLN A 130 -1.41 5.57 9.44
CA GLN A 130 -0.07 6.17 9.30
C GLN A 130 1.00 5.51 10.18
N ASP A 131 0.62 5.09 11.38
CA ASP A 131 1.49 4.45 12.37
C ASP A 131 1.50 2.91 12.30
N GLY A 132 0.75 2.30 11.35
CA GLY A 132 0.67 0.85 11.18
C GLY A 132 1.92 0.22 10.57
N ILE A 133 2.72 0.98 9.83
CA ILE A 133 3.95 0.49 9.17
C ILE A 133 5.11 1.41 9.52
N THR A 134 6.23 0.82 9.89
CA THR A 134 7.47 1.55 10.16
C THR A 134 8.53 1.20 9.14
N LEU A 135 9.15 2.23 8.57
CA LEU A 135 10.34 2.13 7.71
C LEU A 135 11.58 2.47 8.53
N ALA A 136 12.52 1.55 8.59
CA ALA A 136 13.83 1.77 9.18
C ALA A 136 14.87 2.01 8.08
N VAL A 137 15.62 3.08 8.18
CA VAL A 137 16.71 3.42 7.26
C VAL A 137 18.03 3.23 8.01
N GLY A 138 18.70 2.11 7.75
CA GLY A 138 20.01 1.82 8.34
C GLY A 138 21.15 2.59 7.66
N LYS A 139 21.05 2.76 6.35
CA LYS A 139 21.98 3.56 5.54
C LYS A 139 21.20 4.29 4.47
N ASP A 140 21.28 5.59 4.49
CA ASP A 140 20.65 6.44 3.48
C ASP A 140 21.31 6.26 2.10
N VAL A 141 20.67 6.75 1.06
CA VAL A 141 21.17 6.66 -0.31
C VAL A 141 22.53 7.34 -0.41
N GLN A 142 23.55 6.55 -0.72
CA GLN A 142 24.89 7.05 -1.01
C GLN A 142 25.25 6.77 -2.46
N ALA A 143 25.75 7.80 -3.14
CA ALA A 143 26.29 7.71 -4.48
C ALA A 143 27.81 7.89 -4.42
N ARG A 144 28.52 7.05 -5.18
CA ARG A 144 29.96 7.20 -5.43
C ARG A 144 30.21 7.11 -6.92
N ILE A 145 31.12 7.97 -7.38
CA ILE A 145 31.56 7.97 -8.76
C ILE A 145 33.09 7.83 -8.69
N ASP A 146 33.58 6.67 -9.15
CA ASP A 146 35.00 6.33 -9.12
C ASP A 146 35.43 5.83 -10.50
N GLU A 147 36.71 6.05 -10.84
CA GLU A 147 37.33 5.47 -12.02
C GLU A 147 37.91 4.08 -11.67
N ARG A 148 37.60 3.08 -12.50
CA ARG A 148 38.11 1.73 -12.34
C ARG A 148 39.31 1.47 -13.23
N ALA A 149 40.49 1.36 -12.64
CA ALA A 149 41.74 1.07 -13.33
C ALA A 149 41.72 -0.34 -13.99
N ASP A 150 40.98 -1.31 -13.41
CA ASP A 150 40.84 -2.68 -13.90
C ASP A 150 39.91 -2.80 -15.13
N LYS A 151 39.17 -1.75 -15.48
CA LYS A 151 38.23 -1.67 -16.60
C LYS A 151 38.56 -0.52 -17.57
N SER A 152 39.83 -0.38 -17.94
CA SER A 152 40.28 0.67 -18.84
C SER A 152 39.87 2.08 -18.42
N TYR A 153 39.93 2.37 -17.13
CA TYR A 153 39.51 3.63 -16.52
C TYR A 153 38.04 4.01 -16.76
N ALA A 154 37.17 3.01 -16.93
CA ALA A 154 35.75 3.27 -17.07
C ALA A 154 35.19 3.89 -15.79
N THR A 155 34.35 4.91 -15.95
CA THR A 155 33.65 5.56 -14.84
C THR A 155 32.62 4.61 -14.25
N GLN A 156 32.72 4.27 -12.95
CA GLN A 156 31.76 3.51 -12.21
C GLN A 156 30.88 4.42 -11.38
N VAL A 157 29.57 4.28 -11.52
CA VAL A 157 28.59 4.92 -10.65
C VAL A 157 28.01 3.86 -9.72
N TYR A 158 28.22 4.02 -8.43
CA TYR A 158 27.76 3.09 -7.40
C TYR A 158 26.72 3.76 -6.49
N TYR A 159 25.56 3.11 -6.32
CA TYR A 159 24.53 3.52 -5.39
C TYR A 159 24.27 2.42 -4.37
N CYS A 160 24.20 2.76 -3.09
CA CYS A 160 23.82 1.83 -2.05
C CYS A 160 22.84 2.46 -1.06
N MET A 161 21.99 1.63 -0.51
CA MET A 161 20.97 1.97 0.49
C MET A 161 20.72 0.72 1.33
N SER A 162 20.50 0.88 2.65
CA SER A 162 20.08 -0.22 3.54
C SER A 162 18.79 0.21 4.23
N ILE A 163 17.70 -0.45 3.90
CA ILE A 163 16.38 -0.16 4.43
C ILE A 163 15.67 -1.45 4.85
N GLY A 164 14.76 -1.35 5.80
CA GLY A 164 13.85 -2.40 6.18
C GLY A 164 12.51 -1.79 6.59
N ALA A 165 11.43 -2.51 6.42
CA ALA A 165 10.11 -2.11 6.89
C ALA A 165 9.45 -3.27 7.63
N THR A 166 8.60 -2.94 8.60
CA THR A 166 7.81 -3.92 9.34
C THR A 166 6.46 -3.36 9.69
N ARG A 167 5.48 -4.25 9.84
CA ARG A 167 4.21 -3.92 10.50
C ARG A 167 4.45 -3.70 11.98
N MET A 168 3.82 -2.68 12.52
CA MET A 168 3.81 -2.44 13.97
C MET A 168 2.64 -3.16 14.64
N GLU A 169 1.46 -3.04 14.05
CA GLU A 169 0.22 -3.65 14.55
C GLU A 169 -0.60 -4.21 13.39
N GLU A 170 -1.08 -5.46 13.51
CA GLU A 170 -1.90 -6.09 12.47
C GLU A 170 -3.25 -5.39 12.31
N GLU A 171 -3.81 -4.86 13.38
CA GLU A 171 -5.12 -4.20 13.43
C GLU A 171 -5.17 -2.89 12.63
N LYS A 172 -4.01 -2.29 12.40
CA LYS A 172 -3.86 -1.04 11.64
C LYS A 172 -3.63 -1.24 10.14
N ILE A 173 -3.73 -2.48 9.65
CA ILE A 173 -3.54 -2.81 8.25
C ILE A 173 -4.67 -3.73 7.77
N VAL A 174 -5.26 -3.39 6.63
CA VAL A 174 -6.28 -4.19 5.97
C VAL A 174 -5.88 -4.42 4.52
N SER A 175 -5.86 -5.66 4.09
CA SER A 175 -5.65 -6.03 2.70
C SER A 175 -6.98 -6.26 1.99
N ILE A 176 -7.11 -5.73 0.78
CA ILE A 176 -8.33 -5.80 -0.03
C ILE A 176 -7.99 -6.44 -1.36
N GLU A 177 -8.59 -7.58 -1.65
CA GLU A 177 -8.47 -8.23 -2.96
C GLU A 177 -9.40 -7.55 -3.98
N ALA A 178 -8.85 -7.02 -5.06
CA ALA A 178 -9.59 -6.47 -6.19
C ALA A 178 -9.28 -7.28 -7.44
N HIS A 179 -10.31 -7.80 -8.11
CA HIS A 179 -10.14 -8.56 -9.34
C HIS A 179 -9.63 -7.64 -10.45
N GLU A 180 -8.65 -8.14 -11.21
CA GLU A 180 -8.06 -7.43 -12.33
C GLU A 180 -7.94 -8.41 -13.51
N ALA A 181 -8.97 -8.39 -14.39
CA ALA A 181 -9.02 -9.20 -15.60
C ALA A 181 -8.35 -8.49 -16.78
#